data_6dbde4828e1f25abe3623c35bfcb8210
#
_entry.id   6dbde4828e1f25abe3623c35bfcb8210
#
_cell.length_a   1.000
_cell.length_b   1.000
_cell.length_c   1.000
_cell.angle_alpha   90.00
_cell.angle_beta   90.00
_cell.angle_gamma   90.00
#
_symmetry.space_group_name_H-M   'P 1'
#
loop_
_entity.id
_entity.type
_entity.pdbx_description
1 polymer ?
#
loop_
_entity_poly.entity_id
_entity_poly.type
_entity_poly.pdbx_seq_one_letter_code
_entity_poly.pdbx_strand_id
1 'polypeptide(L)'
;EDVFVICVFDADVSRRSDAENKKMVSFKKKYENNANVILCDSLQSIEYWFLLHFEDTCRHFQDSAATERALKQYLPTYDKTRKYLEKDKWVKEMLVGSKMDKACELAEKYKGRDSYSEIYKAIKKVSESLQ
;
A
#
# COMPACT_ATOMS: atom_id res chain seq x y z
N GLU A 1 17.36 21.52 6.93
CA GLU A 1 16.06 21.02 6.50
C GLU A 1 16.06 19.51 6.42
N ASP A 2 15.07 18.89 7.05
CA ASP A 2 14.94 17.44 6.99
C ASP A 2 14.22 17.04 5.70
N VAL A 3 14.93 16.33 4.85
CA VAL A 3 14.36 15.76 3.62
C VAL A 3 14.21 14.26 3.84
N PHE A 4 13.04 13.73 3.54
CA PHE A 4 12.82 12.28 3.59
C PHE A 4 12.21 11.80 2.28
N VAL A 5 12.45 10.53 1.96
CA VAL A 5 11.98 9.88 0.74
C VAL A 5 11.02 8.75 1.12
N ILE A 6 9.86 8.75 0.50
CA ILE A 6 8.87 7.68 0.67
C ILE A 6 8.90 6.83 -0.60
N CYS A 7 9.20 5.55 -0.45
CA CYS A 7 9.21 4.58 -1.55
C CYS A 7 7.99 3.69 -1.44
N VAL A 8 7.06 3.81 -2.38
CA VAL A 8 5.84 3.00 -2.43
C VAL A 8 5.96 1.99 -3.56
N PHE A 9 5.81 0.72 -3.25
CA PHE A 9 5.96 -0.34 -4.26
C PHE A 9 5.17 -1.59 -3.88
N ASP A 10 4.89 -2.42 -4.89
CA ASP A 10 4.19 -3.68 -4.71
C ASP A 10 5.19 -4.78 -4.36
N ALA A 11 4.85 -5.60 -3.37
CA ALA A 11 5.68 -6.72 -2.93
C ALA A 11 5.27 -8.05 -3.59
N ASP A 12 4.54 -8.01 -4.71
CA ASP A 12 4.06 -9.21 -5.42
C ASP A 12 5.23 -10.05 -5.92
N VAL A 13 5.57 -11.07 -5.12
CA VAL A 13 6.68 -11.97 -5.43
C VAL A 13 6.28 -13.09 -6.39
N SER A 14 4.98 -13.31 -6.60
CA SER A 14 4.49 -14.41 -7.44
C SER A 14 4.80 -14.22 -8.92
N ARG A 15 5.02 -12.97 -9.34
CA ARG A 15 5.30 -12.60 -10.73
C ARG A 15 6.77 -12.26 -10.97
N ARG A 16 7.61 -12.38 -9.96
CA ARG A 16 9.02 -12.02 -10.06
C ARG A 16 9.90 -13.22 -10.25
N SER A 17 10.93 -13.06 -11.09
CA SER A 17 12.01 -14.02 -11.20
C SER A 17 12.86 -14.01 -9.93
N ASP A 18 13.68 -15.05 -9.74
CA ASP A 18 14.64 -15.09 -8.63
C ASP A 18 15.59 -13.89 -8.64
N ALA A 19 16.01 -13.45 -9.84
CA ALA A 19 16.88 -12.28 -9.98
C ALA A 19 16.18 -11.01 -9.49
N GLU A 20 14.90 -10.83 -9.83
CA GLU A 20 14.12 -9.67 -9.38
C GLU A 20 13.89 -9.70 -7.88
N ASN A 21 13.64 -10.89 -7.31
CA ASN A 21 13.49 -11.04 -5.86
C ASN A 21 14.79 -10.69 -5.13
N LYS A 22 15.94 -11.09 -5.66
CA LYS A 22 17.25 -10.74 -5.09
C LYS A 22 17.47 -9.23 -5.12
N LYS A 23 17.08 -8.56 -6.21
CA LYS A 23 17.18 -7.10 -6.31
C LYS A 23 16.30 -6.40 -5.28
N MET A 24 15.09 -6.91 -5.06
CA MET A 24 14.17 -6.36 -4.07
C MET A 24 14.73 -6.50 -2.66
N VAL A 25 15.25 -7.67 -2.31
CA VAL A 25 15.87 -7.92 -0.99
C VAL A 25 17.06 -6.99 -0.78
N SER A 26 17.93 -6.86 -1.79
CA SER A 26 19.07 -5.96 -1.73
C SER A 26 18.66 -4.50 -1.57
N PHE A 27 17.65 -4.08 -2.28
CA PHE A 27 17.09 -2.72 -2.20
C PHE A 27 16.57 -2.42 -0.79
N LYS A 28 15.75 -3.31 -0.23
CA LYS A 28 15.24 -3.16 1.12
C LYS A 28 16.36 -3.10 2.15
N LYS A 29 17.31 -4.00 2.05
CA LYS A 29 18.44 -4.08 2.96
C LYS A 29 19.30 -2.82 2.92
N LYS A 30 19.47 -2.25 1.74
CA LYS A 30 20.27 -1.03 1.56
C LYS A 30 19.65 0.17 2.30
N TYR A 31 18.34 0.26 2.33
CA TYR A 31 17.65 1.44 2.86
C TYR A 31 16.90 1.24 4.18
N GLU A 32 16.78 0.01 4.69
CA GLU A 32 15.98 -0.28 5.89
C GLU A 32 16.44 0.46 7.15
N ASN A 33 17.72 0.79 7.24
CA ASN A 33 18.28 1.50 8.38
C ASN A 33 18.55 2.97 8.11
N ASN A 34 18.12 3.49 6.96
CA ASN A 34 18.28 4.90 6.65
C ASN A 34 17.07 5.67 7.20
N ALA A 35 17.31 6.53 8.19
CA ALA A 35 16.25 7.30 8.86
C ALA A 35 15.48 8.23 7.92
N ASN A 36 16.06 8.60 6.78
CA ASN A 36 15.43 9.51 5.82
C ASN A 36 14.69 8.79 4.70
N VAL A 37 14.69 7.46 4.70
CA VAL A 37 13.99 6.64 3.69
C VAL A 37 12.93 5.80 4.37
N ILE A 38 11.70 5.90 3.88
CA ILE A 38 10.57 5.12 4.37
C ILE A 38 10.12 4.17 3.27
N LEU A 39 10.30 2.87 3.53
CA LEU A 39 9.88 1.84 2.59
C LEU A 39 8.43 1.44 2.88
N CYS A 40 7.57 1.58 1.89
CA CYS A 40 6.13 1.35 2.04
C CYS A 40 5.65 0.35 0.98
N ASP A 41 5.85 -0.92 1.25
CA ASP A 41 5.41 -1.97 0.35
C ASP A 41 4.06 -2.55 0.78
N SER A 42 3.38 -3.15 -0.19
CA SER A 42 2.09 -3.82 0.02
C SER A 42 2.09 -5.19 -0.65
N LEU A 43 1.61 -6.19 0.04
CA LEU A 43 1.49 -7.55 -0.49
C LEU A 43 0.00 -7.87 -0.68
N GLN A 44 -0.48 -8.17 -1.86
CA GLN A 44 0.34 -8.36 -3.08
C GLN A 44 0.67 -7.02 -3.76
N SER A 45 -0.22 -6.03 -3.68
CA SER A 45 -0.11 -4.77 -4.39
C SER A 45 -0.77 -3.64 -3.59
N ILE A 46 -0.64 -2.41 -4.09
CA ILE A 46 -1.22 -1.23 -3.45
C ILE A 46 -2.75 -1.33 -3.30
N GLU A 47 -3.43 -2.11 -4.12
CA GLU A 47 -4.87 -2.29 -4.01
C GLU A 47 -5.29 -2.88 -2.67
N TYR A 48 -4.41 -3.63 -1.98
CA TYR A 48 -4.70 -4.08 -0.63
C TYR A 48 -4.80 -2.89 0.34
N TRP A 49 -3.94 -1.89 0.20
CA TRP A 49 -4.04 -0.67 0.99
C TRP A 49 -5.37 0.04 0.73
N PHE A 50 -5.77 0.16 -0.54
CA PHE A 50 -7.06 0.75 -0.88
C PHE A 50 -8.22 -0.05 -0.28
N LEU A 51 -8.14 -1.38 -0.33
CA LEU A 51 -9.17 -2.27 0.21
C LEU A 51 -9.39 -2.07 1.71
N LEU A 52 -8.33 -1.80 2.47
CA LEU A 52 -8.43 -1.56 3.90
C LEU A 52 -9.28 -0.34 4.28
N HIS A 53 -9.53 0.55 3.32
CA HIS A 53 -10.45 1.68 3.54
C HIS A 53 -11.92 1.23 3.60
N PHE A 54 -12.22 0.03 3.15
CA PHE A 54 -13.58 -0.49 3.04
C PHE A 54 -13.81 -1.79 3.81
N GLU A 55 -12.76 -2.58 4.02
CA GLU A 55 -12.89 -3.93 4.55
C GLU A 55 -11.80 -4.23 5.55
N ASP A 56 -12.19 -4.83 6.69
CA ASP A 56 -11.26 -5.32 7.71
C ASP A 56 -10.84 -6.75 7.32
N THR A 57 -9.69 -6.87 6.67
CA THR A 57 -9.21 -8.17 6.21
C THR A 57 -7.68 -8.23 6.12
N CYS A 58 -7.12 -9.39 6.48
CA CYS A 58 -5.72 -9.72 6.21
C CYS A 58 -5.63 -11.07 5.51
N ARG A 59 -6.73 -11.51 4.87
CA ARG A 59 -6.76 -12.80 4.20
C ARG A 59 -5.72 -12.87 3.09
N HIS A 60 -5.28 -14.07 2.79
CA HIS A 60 -4.36 -14.31 1.68
C HIS A 60 -5.04 -14.02 0.35
N PHE A 61 -4.38 -13.23 -0.49
CA PHE A 61 -4.76 -13.06 -1.90
C PHE A 61 -3.71 -13.73 -2.76
N GLN A 62 -4.15 -14.55 -3.71
CA GLN A 62 -3.27 -15.33 -4.56
C GLN A 62 -2.31 -14.43 -5.37
N ASP A 63 -2.82 -13.30 -5.84
CA ASP A 63 -2.07 -12.36 -6.67
C ASP A 63 -2.71 -10.97 -6.61
N SER A 64 -2.11 -10.01 -7.31
CA SER A 64 -2.63 -8.65 -7.37
C SER A 64 -4.00 -8.57 -8.05
N ALA A 65 -4.27 -9.45 -9.02
CA ALA A 65 -5.57 -9.49 -9.69
C ALA A 65 -6.69 -9.87 -8.73
N ALA A 66 -6.44 -10.82 -7.81
CA ALA A 66 -7.40 -11.20 -6.79
C ALA A 66 -7.70 -10.05 -5.84
N THR A 67 -6.68 -9.30 -5.47
CA THR A 67 -6.83 -8.12 -4.62
C THR A 67 -7.65 -7.03 -5.32
N GLU A 68 -7.37 -6.81 -6.60
CA GLU A 68 -8.11 -5.86 -7.41
C GLU A 68 -9.59 -6.23 -7.52
N ARG A 69 -9.89 -7.51 -7.72
CA ARG A 69 -11.29 -7.99 -7.75
C ARG A 69 -12.02 -7.71 -6.44
N ALA A 70 -11.35 -7.91 -5.32
CA ALA A 70 -11.95 -7.60 -4.01
C ALA A 70 -12.22 -6.10 -3.87
N LEU A 71 -11.29 -5.25 -4.32
CA LEU A 71 -11.46 -3.80 -4.28
C LEU A 71 -12.63 -3.35 -5.15
N LYS A 72 -12.86 -3.98 -6.30
CA LYS A 72 -13.95 -3.63 -7.22
C LYS A 72 -15.35 -3.86 -6.64
N GLN A 73 -15.47 -4.61 -5.56
CA GLN A 73 -16.74 -4.71 -4.84
C GLN A 73 -17.16 -3.38 -4.21
N TYR A 74 -16.18 -2.54 -3.89
CA TYR A 74 -16.40 -1.22 -3.27
C TYR A 74 -16.20 -0.08 -4.25
N LEU A 75 -15.32 -0.26 -5.23
CA LEU A 75 -15.01 0.69 -6.29
C LEU A 75 -15.21 -0.01 -7.64
N PRO A 76 -16.47 -0.18 -8.09
CA PRO A 76 -16.75 -1.01 -9.29
C PRO A 76 -16.07 -0.53 -10.57
N THR A 77 -15.75 0.75 -10.67
CA THR A 77 -15.11 1.33 -11.86
C THR A 77 -13.59 1.42 -11.73
N TYR A 78 -13.03 0.93 -10.62
CA TYR A 78 -11.58 0.99 -10.42
C TYR A 78 -10.83 0.34 -11.58
N ASP A 79 -9.81 1.04 -12.07
CA ASP A 79 -9.00 0.61 -13.19
C ASP A 79 -7.59 1.17 -13.02
N LYS A 80 -6.58 0.45 -13.49
CA LYS A 80 -5.19 0.86 -13.40
C LYS A 80 -4.75 1.78 -14.55
N THR A 81 -5.67 2.18 -15.42
CA THR A 81 -5.34 3.10 -16.50
C THR A 81 -5.04 4.50 -15.95
N ARG A 82 -4.15 5.20 -16.65
CA ARG A 82 -3.83 6.58 -16.31
C ARG A 82 -5.08 7.45 -16.26
N LYS A 83 -5.97 7.25 -17.22
CA LYS A 83 -7.24 8.00 -17.31
C LYS A 83 -8.07 7.89 -16.03
N TYR A 84 -8.16 6.68 -15.47
CA TYR A 84 -8.88 6.47 -14.20
C TYR A 84 -8.13 7.07 -13.02
N LEU A 85 -6.83 6.79 -12.93
CA LEU A 85 -6.00 7.19 -11.79
C LEU A 85 -5.85 8.71 -11.66
N GLU A 86 -5.94 9.43 -12.76
CA GLU A 86 -5.90 10.90 -12.75
C GLU A 86 -7.17 11.54 -12.19
N LYS A 87 -8.28 10.80 -12.11
CA LYS A 87 -9.52 11.31 -11.53
C LYS A 87 -9.44 11.25 -10.01
N ASP A 88 -9.99 12.25 -9.35
CA ASP A 88 -9.96 12.33 -7.90
C ASP A 88 -11.20 11.76 -7.21
N LYS A 89 -12.25 11.42 -7.95
CA LYS A 89 -13.51 10.95 -7.39
C LYS A 89 -13.34 9.69 -6.53
N TRP A 90 -12.62 8.69 -7.03
CA TRP A 90 -12.43 7.44 -6.30
C TRP A 90 -11.58 7.66 -5.03
N VAL A 91 -10.62 8.57 -5.09
CA VAL A 91 -9.81 8.94 -3.91
C VAL A 91 -10.70 9.60 -2.87
N LYS A 92 -11.58 10.50 -3.28
CA LYS A 92 -12.51 11.15 -2.36
C LYS A 92 -13.46 10.15 -1.70
N GLU A 93 -13.92 9.15 -2.44
CA GLU A 93 -14.75 8.07 -1.89
C GLU A 93 -14.02 7.29 -0.80
N MET A 94 -12.72 7.01 -1.01
CA MET A 94 -11.91 6.33 0.00
C MET A 94 -11.69 7.19 1.25
N LEU A 95 -11.71 8.50 1.11
CA LEU A 95 -11.39 9.42 2.21
C LEU A 95 -12.63 9.93 2.95
N VAL A 96 -13.82 9.46 2.59
CA VAL A 96 -15.05 9.85 3.29
C VAL A 96 -15.01 9.35 4.73
N GLY A 97 -15.30 10.26 5.68
CA GLY A 97 -15.30 9.94 7.11
C GLY A 97 -13.92 9.58 7.62
N SER A 98 -13.84 8.56 8.47
CA SER A 98 -12.62 8.11 9.10
C SER A 98 -12.00 6.88 8.41
N LYS A 99 -12.32 6.64 7.14
CA LYS A 99 -11.85 5.45 6.42
C LYS A 99 -10.34 5.34 6.36
N MET A 100 -9.62 6.45 6.11
CA MET A 100 -8.17 6.42 6.06
C MET A 100 -7.56 6.14 7.44
N ASP A 101 -8.11 6.74 8.50
CA ASP A 101 -7.65 6.46 9.86
C ASP A 101 -7.84 4.97 10.19
N LYS A 102 -8.97 4.41 9.81
CA LYS A 102 -9.25 2.99 10.00
C LYS A 102 -8.30 2.10 9.20
N ALA A 103 -8.03 2.50 7.95
CA ALA A 103 -7.06 1.77 7.11
C ALA A 103 -5.67 1.75 7.75
N CYS A 104 -5.23 2.86 8.32
CA CYS A 104 -3.95 2.94 9.03
C CYS A 104 -3.93 2.00 10.25
N GLU A 105 -5.00 1.98 11.04
CA GLU A 105 -5.11 1.08 12.19
C GLU A 105 -5.03 -0.39 11.78
N LEU A 106 -5.77 -0.76 10.73
CA LEU A 106 -5.81 -2.14 10.25
C LEU A 106 -4.47 -2.56 9.64
N ALA A 107 -3.84 -1.68 8.88
CA ALA A 107 -2.54 -1.96 8.28
C ALA A 107 -1.48 -2.20 9.36
N GLU A 108 -1.47 -1.42 10.43
CA GLU A 108 -0.56 -1.62 11.55
C GLU A 108 -0.86 -2.90 12.32
N LYS A 109 -2.14 -3.19 12.53
CA LYS A 109 -2.60 -4.41 13.20
C LYS A 109 -2.17 -5.67 12.44
N TYR A 110 -2.23 -5.62 11.11
CA TYR A 110 -1.98 -6.78 10.26
C TYR A 110 -0.56 -6.84 9.69
N LYS A 111 0.36 -6.04 10.17
CA LYS A 111 1.74 -6.08 9.70
C LYS A 111 2.32 -7.49 9.85
N GLY A 112 3.04 -7.93 8.83
CA GLY A 112 3.66 -9.26 8.81
C GLY A 112 2.69 -10.42 8.60
N ARG A 113 1.43 -10.15 8.24
CA ARG A 113 0.45 -11.18 7.93
C ARG A 113 0.50 -11.56 6.44
N ASP A 114 -0.39 -12.49 6.03
CA ASP A 114 -0.46 -13.00 4.65
C ASP A 114 -0.76 -11.92 3.62
N SER A 115 -1.49 -10.89 4.04
CA SER A 115 -1.60 -9.63 3.29
C SER A 115 -1.23 -8.51 4.24
N TYR A 116 -0.47 -7.54 3.74
CA TYR A 116 -0.03 -6.41 4.55
C TYR A 116 0.17 -5.18 3.67
N SER A 117 0.19 -4.01 4.28
CA SER A 117 0.60 -2.76 3.64
C SER A 117 1.33 -1.89 4.64
N GLU A 118 2.46 -1.33 4.23
CA GLU A 118 3.24 -0.43 5.06
C GLU A 118 3.02 1.05 4.72
N ILE A 119 2.04 1.37 3.86
CA ILE A 119 1.73 2.75 3.47
C ILE A 119 1.32 3.60 4.67
N TYR A 120 0.77 3.01 5.73
CA TYR A 120 0.44 3.74 6.95
C TYR A 120 1.65 4.49 7.53
N LYS A 121 2.86 3.99 7.31
CA LYS A 121 4.09 4.67 7.77
C LYS A 121 4.27 6.01 7.07
N ALA A 122 3.98 6.07 5.77
CA ALA A 122 4.04 7.30 5.00
C ALA A 122 2.99 8.32 5.50
N ILE A 123 1.78 7.85 5.75
CA ILE A 123 0.69 8.70 6.24
C ILE A 123 1.07 9.32 7.60
N LYS A 124 1.59 8.50 8.51
CA LYS A 124 2.05 8.98 9.83
C LYS A 124 3.15 10.02 9.69
N LYS A 125 4.14 9.74 8.82
CA LYS A 125 5.28 10.66 8.64
C LYS A 125 4.84 12.01 8.08
N VAL A 126 3.96 12.00 7.10
CA VAL A 126 3.42 13.25 6.53
C VAL A 126 2.61 14.02 7.59
N SER A 127 1.78 13.32 8.36
CA SER A 127 0.99 13.96 9.43
C SER A 127 1.88 14.61 10.48
N GLU A 128 2.95 13.95 10.90
CA GLU A 128 3.92 14.51 11.84
C GLU A 128 4.59 15.76 11.29
N SER A 129 4.91 15.78 9.99
CA SER A 129 5.56 16.91 9.33
C SER A 129 4.68 18.15 9.23
N LEU A 130 3.35 17.97 9.29
CA LEU A 130 2.38 19.05 9.19
C LEU A 130 2.00 19.66 10.56
N GLN A 131 2.54 19.13 11.64
CA GLN A 131 2.27 19.62 12.98
C GLN A 131 3.22 20.74 13.40
#